data_bea51e8c3abc0270cb9e2308851e65cf
#
_entry.id   bea51e8c3abc0270cb9e2308851e65cf
#
_cell.length_a   1.000
_cell.length_b   1.000
_cell.length_c   1.000
_cell.angle_alpha   90.00
_cell.angle_beta   90.00
_cell.angle_gamma   90.00
#
_symmetry.space_group_name_H-M   'P 1'
#
loop_
_entity.id
_entity.type
_entity.pdbx_description
1 polymer ?
#
loop_
_entity_poly.entity_id
_entity_poly.type
_entity_poly.pdbx_seq_one_letter_code
_entity_poly.pdbx_strand_id
1 'polypeptide(L)'
;VVTEKASDKKTFPYATETLQILSNKKDLRLRFLSASPEQMRRVLQKKIQMDEISFDEVFLKDTTSMVMSGTIRGVLNQVSYKLPVLLQSFLQCIENFSEQEFYHLLFGDDSEDDPIIYTIFESIVQKKISYNSPIFERILESCSIPENAILAIQEMSKKIQQREYKTH
;
A
#
# COMPACT_ATOMS: atom_id res chain seq x y z
N VAL A 1 -10.99 20.58 10.22
CA VAL A 1 -11.28 19.53 11.21
C VAL A 1 -12.30 18.60 10.57
N VAL A 2 -11.90 17.39 10.22
CA VAL A 2 -12.80 16.37 9.68
C VAL A 2 -13.64 15.85 10.84
N THR A 3 -14.90 16.28 10.91
CA THR A 3 -15.84 15.91 11.97
C THR A 3 -16.76 14.75 11.58
N GLU A 4 -16.48 14.06 10.46
CA GLU A 4 -17.28 12.92 10.05
C GLU A 4 -17.20 11.77 11.06
N LYS A 5 -18.37 11.32 11.49
CA LYS A 5 -18.47 10.11 12.31
C LYS A 5 -18.28 8.87 11.44
N ALA A 6 -17.83 7.77 12.04
CA ALA A 6 -17.67 6.51 11.33
C ALA A 6 -18.97 6.03 10.64
N SER A 7 -20.13 6.31 11.26
CA SER A 7 -21.47 6.00 10.72
C SER A 7 -21.82 6.76 9.43
N ASP A 8 -21.20 7.91 9.21
CA ASP A 8 -21.55 8.82 8.10
C ASP A 8 -20.74 8.50 6.83
N LYS A 9 -19.74 7.63 6.95
CA LYS A 9 -18.91 7.17 5.84
C LYS A 9 -19.71 6.25 4.91
N LYS A 10 -19.92 6.71 3.68
CA LYS A 10 -20.55 5.89 2.64
C LYS A 10 -19.55 4.86 2.10
N THR A 11 -20.03 3.68 1.82
CA THR A 11 -19.29 2.61 1.14
C THR A 11 -19.80 2.47 -0.30
N PHE A 12 -18.93 1.99 -1.19
CA PHE A 12 -19.36 1.59 -2.52
C PHE A 12 -20.30 0.38 -2.44
N PRO A 13 -21.27 0.27 -3.36
CA PRO A 13 -22.15 -0.90 -3.42
C PRO A 13 -21.31 -2.18 -3.47
N TYR A 14 -21.71 -3.18 -2.70
CA TYR A 14 -21.08 -4.51 -2.59
C TYR A 14 -19.66 -4.53 -2.03
N ALA A 15 -19.04 -3.39 -1.73
CA ALA A 15 -17.68 -3.37 -1.18
C ALA A 15 -17.60 -4.02 0.21
N THR A 16 -18.58 -3.71 1.06
CA THR A 16 -18.65 -4.29 2.41
C THR A 16 -18.83 -5.81 2.35
N GLU A 17 -19.79 -6.28 1.55
CA GLU A 17 -20.07 -7.72 1.39
C GLU A 17 -18.86 -8.47 0.82
N THR A 18 -18.19 -7.90 -0.17
CA THR A 18 -16.98 -8.49 -0.74
C THR A 18 -15.87 -8.61 0.31
N LEU A 19 -15.62 -7.55 1.07
CA LEU A 19 -14.60 -7.54 2.10
C LEU A 19 -14.94 -8.49 3.27
N GLN A 20 -16.21 -8.61 3.64
CA GLN A 20 -16.68 -9.59 4.63
C GLN A 20 -16.43 -11.03 4.16
N ILE A 21 -16.74 -11.34 2.90
CA ILE A 21 -16.47 -12.67 2.32
C ILE A 21 -14.97 -12.97 2.31
N LEU A 22 -14.15 -12.01 1.90
CA LEU A 22 -12.70 -12.17 1.86
C LEU A 22 -12.12 -12.33 3.28
N SER A 23 -12.53 -11.50 4.22
CA SER A 23 -12.00 -11.51 5.59
C SER A 23 -12.32 -12.80 6.37
N ASN A 24 -13.32 -13.55 5.93
CA ASN A 24 -13.69 -14.85 6.51
C ASN A 24 -12.90 -16.04 5.94
N LYS A 25 -12.01 -15.82 4.97
CA LYS A 25 -11.13 -16.86 4.41
C LYS A 25 -9.92 -17.06 5.31
N LYS A 26 -9.68 -18.30 5.77
CA LYS A 26 -8.61 -18.64 6.72
C LYS A 26 -7.20 -18.35 6.21
N ASP A 27 -7.00 -18.50 4.89
CA ASP A 27 -5.70 -18.36 4.25
C ASP A 27 -5.50 -16.97 3.60
N LEU A 28 -6.40 -16.01 3.90
CA LEU A 28 -6.33 -14.66 3.38
C LEU A 28 -5.98 -13.68 4.51
N ARG A 29 -5.06 -12.76 4.21
CA ARG A 29 -4.73 -11.63 5.08
C ARG A 29 -5.22 -10.35 4.44
N LEU A 30 -6.12 -9.66 5.12
CA LEU A 30 -6.70 -8.41 4.66
C LEU A 30 -5.99 -7.21 5.28
N ARG A 31 -5.40 -6.39 4.44
CA ARG A 31 -4.68 -5.18 4.84
C ARG A 31 -5.27 -3.96 4.18
N PHE A 32 -5.46 -2.91 4.94
CA PHE A 32 -5.92 -1.61 4.44
C PHE A 32 -4.75 -0.65 4.32
N LEU A 33 -4.58 -0.07 3.15
CA LEU A 33 -3.58 0.95 2.86
C LEU A 33 -4.27 2.23 2.39
N SER A 34 -4.18 3.30 3.16
CA SER A 34 -4.84 4.57 2.85
C SER A 34 -3.89 5.75 3.04
N ALA A 35 -3.96 6.72 2.13
CA ALA A 35 -3.26 8.00 2.28
C ALA A 35 -3.91 8.95 3.31
N SER A 36 -4.98 8.51 3.98
CA SER A 36 -5.58 9.24 5.08
C SER A 36 -4.59 9.44 6.23
N PRO A 37 -4.65 10.60 6.92
CA PRO A 37 -3.76 10.87 8.04
C PRO A 37 -3.93 9.87 9.19
N GLU A 38 -2.83 9.62 9.92
CA GLU A 38 -2.81 8.73 11.08
C GLU A 38 -3.87 9.08 12.15
N GLN A 39 -4.20 10.37 12.28
CA GLN A 39 -5.25 10.86 13.17
C GLN A 39 -6.63 10.26 12.87
N MET A 40 -6.86 9.78 11.64
CA MET A 40 -8.09 9.14 11.22
C MET A 40 -8.19 7.65 11.61
N ARG A 41 -7.12 7.05 12.13
CA ARG A 41 -7.03 5.62 12.46
C ARG A 41 -8.24 5.12 13.25
N ARG A 42 -8.58 5.81 14.33
CA ARG A 42 -9.71 5.41 15.20
C ARG A 42 -11.04 5.40 14.45
N VAL A 43 -11.27 6.39 13.60
CA VAL A 43 -12.52 6.51 12.82
C VAL A 43 -12.59 5.40 11.77
N LEU A 44 -11.50 5.16 11.06
CA LEU A 44 -11.44 4.13 10.02
C LEU A 44 -11.56 2.72 10.61
N GLN A 45 -10.81 2.41 11.66
CA GLN A 45 -10.91 1.11 12.34
C GLN A 45 -12.32 0.87 12.90
N LYS A 46 -12.93 1.90 13.50
CA LYS A 46 -14.31 1.80 13.99
C LYS A 46 -15.29 1.53 12.84
N LYS A 47 -15.12 2.18 11.68
CA LYS A 47 -15.96 1.93 10.50
C LYS A 47 -15.81 0.49 10.02
N ILE A 48 -14.58 -0.01 9.85
CA ILE A 48 -14.30 -1.39 9.44
C ILE A 48 -14.95 -2.39 10.41
N GLN A 49 -14.85 -2.14 11.72
CA GLN A 49 -15.49 -2.97 12.75
C GLN A 49 -17.01 -2.91 12.69
N MET A 50 -17.61 -1.72 12.45
CA MET A 50 -19.06 -1.59 12.28
C MET A 50 -19.58 -2.32 11.03
N ASP A 51 -18.74 -2.43 10.01
CA ASP A 51 -19.02 -3.18 8.79
C ASP A 51 -18.73 -4.69 8.96
N GLU A 52 -18.40 -5.15 10.17
CA GLU A 52 -18.11 -6.56 10.51
C GLU A 52 -17.00 -7.18 9.64
N ILE A 53 -16.01 -6.37 9.26
CA ILE A 53 -14.86 -6.81 8.46
C ILE A 53 -13.69 -7.11 9.40
N SER A 54 -13.19 -8.34 9.37
CA SER A 54 -11.95 -8.71 10.04
C SER A 54 -10.74 -8.29 9.18
N PHE A 55 -9.70 -7.74 9.80
CA PHE A 55 -8.52 -7.30 9.09
C PHE A 55 -7.25 -7.54 9.92
N ASP A 56 -6.13 -7.68 9.25
CA ASP A 56 -4.83 -7.88 9.91
C ASP A 56 -4.15 -6.55 10.22
N GLU A 57 -4.09 -5.63 9.25
CA GLU A 57 -3.34 -4.39 9.39
C GLU A 57 -4.04 -3.21 8.70
N VAL A 58 -3.81 -2.01 9.25
CA VAL A 58 -4.20 -0.73 8.63
C VAL A 58 -2.99 0.17 8.57
N PHE A 59 -2.59 0.54 7.37
CA PHE A 59 -1.51 1.49 7.12
C PHE A 59 -2.09 2.85 6.76
N LEU A 60 -1.74 3.87 7.54
CA LEU A 60 -2.16 5.26 7.34
C LEU A 60 -0.93 6.15 7.26
N LYS A 61 -1.07 7.25 6.53
CA LYS A 61 0.01 8.19 6.30
C LYS A 61 0.34 8.97 7.59
N ASP A 62 1.60 8.88 8.04
CA ASP A 62 2.08 9.75 9.12
C ASP A 62 2.38 11.15 8.59
N THR A 63 1.38 12.01 8.64
CA THR A 63 1.50 13.40 8.21
C THR A 63 2.26 14.27 9.22
N THR A 64 2.39 13.83 10.47
CA THR A 64 3.02 14.63 11.54
C THR A 64 4.53 14.71 11.33
N SER A 65 5.18 13.59 11.04
CA SER A 65 6.61 13.54 10.74
C SER A 65 6.97 14.30 9.44
N MET A 66 6.08 14.26 8.44
CA MET A 66 6.28 14.94 7.16
C MET A 66 6.17 16.47 7.27
N VAL A 67 5.23 16.98 8.06
CA VAL A 67 5.08 18.43 8.32
C VAL A 67 6.28 18.96 9.09
N MET A 68 6.78 18.22 10.07
CA MET A 68 7.96 18.61 10.85
C MET A 68 9.25 18.63 10.01
N SER A 69 9.35 17.82 8.96
CA SER A 69 10.49 17.81 8.03
C SER A 69 10.43 18.89 6.94
N GLY A 70 9.38 19.72 6.90
CA GLY A 70 9.21 20.80 5.93
C GLY A 70 8.90 20.35 4.50
N THR A 71 8.63 19.06 4.27
CA THR A 71 8.43 18.48 2.94
C THR A 71 6.96 18.50 2.54
N ILE A 72 6.39 19.68 2.33
CA ILE A 72 4.96 19.85 1.99
C ILE A 72 4.59 19.14 0.67
N ARG A 73 5.49 19.11 -0.31
CA ARG A 73 5.23 18.41 -1.60
C ARG A 73 5.10 16.91 -1.47
N GLY A 74 5.79 16.26 -0.53
CA GLY A 74 5.67 14.83 -0.26
C GLY A 74 4.36 14.44 0.42
N VAL A 75 3.63 15.41 1.01
CA VAL A 75 2.35 15.13 1.66
C VAL A 75 1.25 14.76 0.66
N LEU A 76 1.31 15.27 -0.56
CA LEU A 76 0.30 15.04 -1.60
C LEU A 76 0.61 13.82 -2.49
N ASN A 77 1.85 13.34 -2.51
CA ASN A 77 2.25 12.23 -3.38
C ASN A 77 1.91 10.88 -2.75
N GLN A 78 0.90 10.21 -3.31
CA GLN A 78 0.46 8.89 -2.83
C GLN A 78 1.47 7.79 -3.20
N VAL A 79 2.13 7.90 -4.35
CA VAL A 79 3.13 6.92 -4.80
C VAL A 79 4.28 6.83 -3.81
N SER A 80 4.79 7.97 -3.33
CA SER A 80 5.90 8.04 -2.36
C SER A 80 5.58 7.43 -1.01
N TYR A 81 4.30 7.27 -0.68
CA TYR A 81 3.84 6.65 0.55
C TYR A 81 3.39 5.19 0.33
N LYS A 82 2.44 4.95 -0.60
CA LYS A 82 1.81 3.65 -0.77
C LYS A 82 2.79 2.59 -1.32
N LEU A 83 3.65 2.96 -2.28
CA LEU A 83 4.57 2.02 -2.90
C LEU A 83 5.59 1.43 -1.90
N PRO A 84 6.29 2.21 -1.06
CA PRO A 84 7.16 1.65 -0.03
C PRO A 84 6.43 0.71 0.94
N VAL A 85 5.21 1.05 1.36
CA VAL A 85 4.42 0.21 2.27
C VAL A 85 4.08 -1.13 1.62
N LEU A 86 3.67 -1.13 0.34
CA LEU A 86 3.41 -2.37 -0.42
C LEU A 86 4.67 -3.23 -0.55
N LEU A 87 5.81 -2.63 -0.91
CA LEU A 87 7.09 -3.35 -1.02
C LEU A 87 7.54 -3.95 0.31
N GLN A 88 7.41 -3.20 1.40
CA GLN A 88 7.72 -3.68 2.75
C GLN A 88 6.80 -4.83 3.17
N SER A 89 5.50 -4.69 2.91
CA SER A 89 4.50 -5.73 3.16
C SER A 89 4.80 -7.01 2.37
N PHE A 90 5.22 -6.87 1.11
CA PHE A 90 5.62 -7.99 0.28
C PHE A 90 6.89 -8.68 0.78
N LEU A 91 7.91 -7.92 1.19
CA LEU A 91 9.13 -8.46 1.81
C LEU A 91 8.80 -9.31 3.04
N GLN A 92 7.92 -8.84 3.90
CA GLN A 92 7.45 -9.62 5.06
C GLN A 92 6.75 -10.92 4.66
N CYS A 93 5.96 -10.90 3.56
CA CYS A 93 5.34 -12.12 3.04
C CYS A 93 6.39 -13.11 2.55
N ILE A 94 7.39 -12.67 1.78
CA ILE A 94 8.48 -13.56 1.32
C ILE A 94 9.25 -14.14 2.52
N GLU A 95 9.49 -13.35 3.55
CA GLU A 95 10.21 -13.81 4.75
C GLU A 95 9.45 -14.87 5.55
N ASN A 96 8.14 -14.72 5.62
CA ASN A 96 7.30 -15.62 6.42
C ASN A 96 6.82 -16.86 5.63
N PHE A 97 6.77 -16.78 4.29
CA PHE A 97 6.16 -17.80 3.42
C PHE A 97 7.07 -18.19 2.25
N SER A 98 8.39 -18.20 2.42
CA SER A 98 9.39 -18.40 1.36
C SER A 98 9.21 -19.72 0.57
N GLU A 99 8.63 -20.74 1.19
CA GLU A 99 8.42 -22.05 0.56
C GLU A 99 7.00 -22.22 -0.01
N GLN A 100 6.10 -21.28 0.24
CA GLN A 100 4.70 -21.35 -0.18
C GLN A 100 4.46 -20.45 -1.40
N GLU A 101 3.58 -20.89 -2.26
CA GLU A 101 3.03 -20.06 -3.33
C GLU A 101 1.94 -19.15 -2.73
N PHE A 102 1.98 -17.86 -3.04
CA PHE A 102 0.99 -16.91 -2.56
C PHE A 102 0.58 -15.93 -3.65
N TYR A 103 -0.62 -15.39 -3.50
CA TYR A 103 -1.24 -14.46 -4.44
C TYR A 103 -1.45 -13.11 -3.77
N HIS A 104 -1.23 -12.05 -4.54
CA HIS A 104 -1.59 -10.69 -4.14
C HIS A 104 -2.82 -10.23 -4.91
N LEU A 105 -3.84 -9.81 -4.17
CA LEU A 105 -5.02 -9.15 -4.72
C LEU A 105 -5.00 -7.69 -4.27
N LEU A 106 -4.91 -6.77 -5.22
CA LEU A 106 -4.85 -5.35 -4.98
C LEU A 106 -6.17 -4.71 -5.43
N PHE A 107 -6.85 -4.04 -4.51
CA PHE A 107 -8.08 -3.31 -4.76
C PHE A 107 -7.82 -1.82 -4.56
N GLY A 108 -8.17 -1.01 -5.52
CA GLY A 108 -8.04 0.44 -5.47
C GLY A 108 -9.11 1.10 -6.33
N ASP A 109 -9.15 2.42 -6.32
CA ASP A 109 -10.01 3.18 -7.21
C ASP A 109 -9.22 3.72 -8.42
N ASP A 110 -9.94 4.17 -9.43
CA ASP A 110 -9.40 4.73 -10.66
C ASP A 110 -9.27 6.27 -10.63
N SER A 111 -9.68 6.88 -9.53
CA SER A 111 -9.66 8.34 -9.35
C SER A 111 -8.37 8.85 -8.71
N GLU A 112 -7.55 7.95 -8.15
CA GLU A 112 -6.29 8.25 -7.49
C GLU A 112 -5.10 7.58 -8.23
N ASP A 113 -3.92 7.58 -7.59
CA ASP A 113 -2.69 7.03 -8.16
C ASP A 113 -2.60 5.49 -8.06
N ASP A 114 -3.62 4.80 -7.54
CA ASP A 114 -3.60 3.35 -7.28
C ASP A 114 -3.23 2.51 -8.50
N PRO A 115 -3.77 2.76 -9.72
CA PRO A 115 -3.38 2.01 -10.91
C PRO A 115 -1.88 2.13 -11.24
N ILE A 116 -1.30 3.31 -11.06
CA ILE A 116 0.13 3.55 -11.29
C ILE A 116 0.96 2.82 -10.23
N ILE A 117 0.57 2.95 -8.95
CA ILE A 117 1.25 2.32 -7.82
C ILE A 117 1.28 0.80 -8.00
N TYR A 118 0.14 0.19 -8.33
CA TYR A 118 0.03 -1.26 -8.51
C TYR A 118 0.80 -1.76 -9.73
N THR A 119 0.83 -0.99 -10.82
CA THR A 119 1.62 -1.32 -12.01
C THR A 119 3.12 -1.31 -11.71
N ILE A 120 3.61 -0.31 -10.96
CA ILE A 120 5.02 -0.23 -10.56
C ILE A 120 5.35 -1.38 -9.60
N PHE A 121 4.51 -1.61 -8.58
CA PHE A 121 4.65 -2.68 -7.62
C PHE A 121 4.75 -4.05 -8.32
N GLU A 122 3.80 -4.37 -9.20
CA GLU A 122 3.78 -5.62 -9.96
C GLU A 122 5.05 -5.78 -10.82
N SER A 123 5.47 -4.71 -11.48
CA SER A 123 6.68 -4.74 -12.33
C SER A 123 7.94 -5.04 -11.53
N ILE A 124 8.03 -4.59 -10.28
CA ILE A 124 9.13 -4.90 -9.36
C ILE A 124 9.05 -6.36 -8.91
N VAL A 125 7.88 -6.77 -8.42
CA VAL A 125 7.65 -8.11 -7.86
C VAL A 125 7.82 -9.19 -8.91
N GLN A 126 7.32 -8.99 -10.11
CA GLN A 126 7.49 -9.93 -11.23
C GLN A 126 8.87 -9.81 -11.92
N LYS A 127 9.77 -8.99 -11.37
CA LYS A 127 11.12 -8.76 -11.92
C LYS A 127 11.12 -8.28 -13.38
N LYS A 128 10.02 -7.67 -13.84
CA LYS A 128 9.89 -7.10 -15.19
C LYS A 128 10.76 -5.85 -15.37
N ILE A 129 11.02 -5.11 -14.29
CA ILE A 129 11.91 -3.96 -14.27
C ILE A 129 13.00 -4.17 -13.22
N SER A 130 14.26 -3.97 -13.60
CA SER A 130 15.39 -4.09 -12.67
C SER A 130 15.48 -2.87 -11.77
N TYR A 131 15.76 -3.09 -10.49
CA TYR A 131 15.90 -2.03 -9.47
C TYR A 131 17.00 -1.01 -9.78
N ASN A 132 18.01 -1.39 -10.57
CA ASN A 132 19.14 -0.54 -10.97
C ASN A 132 19.05 -0.05 -12.43
N SER A 133 17.90 -0.23 -13.09
CA SER A 133 17.75 0.21 -14.46
C SER A 133 17.49 1.73 -14.53
N PRO A 134 18.09 2.44 -15.50
CA PRO A 134 17.80 3.86 -15.71
C PRO A 134 16.33 4.14 -16.01
N ILE A 135 15.62 3.16 -16.57
CA ILE A 135 14.18 3.27 -16.85
C ILE A 135 13.40 3.32 -15.52
N PHE A 136 13.78 2.47 -14.55
CA PHE A 136 13.13 2.46 -13.24
C PHE A 136 13.28 3.80 -12.51
N GLU A 137 14.49 4.36 -12.50
CA GLU A 137 14.77 5.65 -11.90
C GLU A 137 13.92 6.77 -12.55
N ARG A 138 13.88 6.81 -13.88
CA ARG A 138 13.06 7.79 -14.62
C ARG A 138 11.56 7.65 -14.34
N ILE A 139 11.05 6.44 -14.15
CA ILE A 139 9.65 6.22 -13.75
C ILE A 139 9.41 6.85 -12.37
N LEU A 140 10.27 6.58 -11.39
CA LEU A 140 10.13 7.13 -10.04
C LEU A 140 10.23 8.66 -10.03
N GLU A 141 11.15 9.23 -10.80
CA GLU A 141 11.28 10.69 -10.97
C GLU A 141 10.02 11.30 -11.61
N SER A 142 9.46 10.64 -12.64
CA SER A 142 8.24 11.12 -13.31
C SER A 142 7.02 11.16 -12.39
N CYS A 143 7.00 10.31 -11.37
CA CYS A 143 5.99 10.32 -10.31
C CYS A 143 6.23 11.42 -9.25
N SER A 144 7.23 12.30 -9.43
CA SER A 144 7.57 13.37 -8.47
C SER A 144 7.86 12.85 -7.05
N ILE A 145 8.47 11.67 -6.96
CA ILE A 145 8.85 11.04 -5.69
C ILE A 145 10.09 11.75 -5.12
N PRO A 146 10.13 12.11 -3.83
CA PRO A 146 11.32 12.67 -3.20
C PRO A 146 12.52 11.70 -3.27
N GLU A 147 13.73 12.23 -3.43
CA GLU A 147 14.96 11.43 -3.60
C GLU A 147 15.18 10.39 -2.50
N ASN A 148 14.94 10.76 -1.25
CA ASN A 148 15.03 9.82 -0.12
C ASN A 148 14.05 8.65 -0.22
N ALA A 149 12.86 8.87 -0.77
CA ALA A 149 11.89 7.81 -1.00
C ALA A 149 12.27 6.96 -2.22
N ILE A 150 12.87 7.54 -3.28
CA ILE A 150 13.43 6.80 -4.41
C ILE A 150 14.48 5.80 -3.92
N LEU A 151 15.43 6.24 -3.09
CA LEU A 151 16.47 5.37 -2.53
C LEU A 151 15.88 4.22 -1.71
N ALA A 152 14.87 4.50 -0.88
CA ALA A 152 14.20 3.47 -0.10
C ALA A 152 13.46 2.45 -1.00
N ILE A 153 12.78 2.90 -2.04
CA ILE A 153 12.10 2.04 -3.03
C ILE A 153 13.13 1.16 -3.75
N GLN A 154 14.24 1.74 -4.21
CA GLN A 154 15.32 0.99 -4.88
C GLN A 154 15.94 -0.07 -3.97
N GLU A 155 16.19 0.25 -2.70
CA GLU A 155 16.74 -0.71 -1.74
C GLU A 155 15.77 -1.88 -1.48
N MET A 156 14.50 -1.60 -1.28
CA MET A 156 13.47 -2.64 -1.10
C MET A 156 13.30 -3.48 -2.36
N SER A 157 13.29 -2.86 -3.54
CA SER A 157 13.22 -3.56 -4.84
C SER A 157 14.42 -4.49 -5.03
N LYS A 158 15.62 -4.05 -4.66
CA LYS A 158 16.83 -4.88 -4.66
C LYS A 158 16.67 -6.11 -3.77
N LYS A 159 16.23 -5.92 -2.52
CA LYS A 159 15.99 -7.02 -1.57
C LYS A 159 14.98 -8.04 -2.10
N ILE A 160 13.90 -7.56 -2.72
CA ILE A 160 12.88 -8.41 -3.36
C ILE A 160 13.49 -9.21 -4.51
N GLN A 161 14.17 -8.53 -5.44
CA GLN A 161 14.66 -9.15 -6.66
C GLN A 161 15.82 -10.13 -6.44
N GLN A 162 16.53 -10.02 -5.34
CA GLN A 162 17.60 -10.95 -4.93
C GLN A 162 17.09 -12.22 -4.27
N ARG A 163 15.80 -12.32 -3.97
CA ARG A 163 15.20 -13.50 -3.34
C ARG A 163 14.51 -14.39 -4.37
N GLU A 164 14.46 -15.68 -4.06
CA GLU A 164 13.62 -16.64 -4.77
C GLU A 164 12.26 -16.73 -4.07
N TYR A 165 11.19 -16.60 -4.82
CA TYR A 165 9.82 -16.74 -4.36
C TYR A 165 8.90 -17.07 -5.55
N LYS A 166 7.75 -17.66 -5.24
CA LYS A 166 6.69 -17.92 -6.21
C LYS A 166 5.49 -17.03 -5.89
N THR A 167 5.10 -16.17 -6.82
CA THR A 167 3.91 -15.33 -6.73
C THR A 167 3.21 -15.25 -8.07
N HIS A 168 1.92 -15.04 -8.04
CA HIS A 168 1.06 -14.87 -9.20
C HIS A 168 0.23 -13.61 -9.07
#